data_83a38cd308b17b470d90c3c7424ee317
#
_entry.id   83a38cd308b17b470d90c3c7424ee317
#
_cell.length_a   1.000
_cell.length_b   1.000
_cell.length_c   1.000
_cell.angle_alpha   90.00
_cell.angle_beta   90.00
_cell.angle_gamma   90.00
#
_symmetry.space_group_name_H-M   'P 1'
#
loop_
_entity.id
_entity.type
_entity.pdbx_description
1 polymer ?
#
loop_
_entity_poly.entity_id
_entity_poly.type
_entity_poly.pdbx_seq_one_letter_code
_entity_poly.pdbx_strand_id
1 'polypeptide(L)'
;MLEARLVAIQEAGETSYLDFLLSSDSITDLISNYYLVTEITENDTQLLEKIQKQKEEIEKAKLELESSKKELTTSKASKQSVSTQLKTAKQEKDKQVAQLSEDEKQLQAQIDELNQANKSIDSQIKAAQEAIRKYQEQQKNNGSSSGASTNPSSSGFIWPVPSAYARITTGINYSSGQYHGAVDFGCAGINGQPIYAVADGYVVTSTRLNGSYGNYILIAHANGLYTLYAHGQDGSRTVSAGQTVKQGQQIMRVGNTGNSTGPHLHFEVRKSPGTYSNRVNPTGYLP
;
A
#
# COMPACT_ATOMS: atom_id res chain seq x y z
N MET A 1 -26.13 50.21 -57.52
CA MET A 1 -25.90 50.26 -58.94
C MET A 1 -25.79 48.88 -59.63
N LEU A 2 -24.94 47.98 -59.09
CA LEU A 2 -24.73 46.62 -59.68
C LEU A 2 -25.98 45.75 -59.62
N GLU A 3 -26.68 45.75 -58.46
CA GLU A 3 -27.90 45.00 -58.23
C GLU A 3 -29.02 45.45 -59.19
N ALA A 4 -29.23 46.74 -59.31
CA ALA A 4 -30.21 47.28 -60.23
C ALA A 4 -29.88 46.95 -61.73
N ARG A 5 -28.58 46.83 -62.03
CA ARG A 5 -28.10 46.49 -63.36
C ARG A 5 -28.26 44.98 -63.66
N LEU A 6 -27.94 44.16 -62.72
CA LEU A 6 -28.19 42.67 -62.79
C LEU A 6 -29.67 42.35 -62.95
N VAL A 7 -30.53 43.03 -62.21
CA VAL A 7 -31.97 42.92 -62.37
C VAL A 7 -32.44 43.35 -63.73
N ALA A 8 -31.91 44.48 -64.20
CA ALA A 8 -32.25 45.00 -65.56
C ALA A 8 -31.77 44.06 -66.67
N ILE A 9 -30.61 43.44 -66.58
CA ILE A 9 -30.09 42.43 -67.50
C ILE A 9 -30.99 41.16 -67.47
N GLN A 10 -31.42 40.71 -66.26
CA GLN A 10 -32.26 39.56 -66.15
C GLN A 10 -33.69 39.78 -66.62
N GLU A 11 -34.21 41.03 -66.51
CA GLU A 11 -35.56 41.39 -66.96
C GLU A 11 -35.61 41.69 -68.41
N ALA A 12 -34.56 42.39 -68.99
CA ALA A 12 -34.57 42.83 -70.37
C ALA A 12 -34.09 41.78 -71.38
N GLY A 13 -33.40 40.73 -70.96
CA GLY A 13 -32.86 39.71 -71.88
C GLY A 13 -31.95 40.22 -72.99
N GLU A 14 -31.47 39.28 -73.87
CA GLU A 14 -30.58 39.60 -75.00
C GLU A 14 -31.21 40.59 -76.05
N THR A 15 -32.51 40.72 -76.03
CA THR A 15 -33.25 41.61 -76.94
C THR A 15 -32.97 43.11 -76.77
N SER A 16 -32.67 43.56 -75.55
CA SER A 16 -32.39 44.98 -75.21
C SER A 16 -31.14 45.53 -75.85
N TYR A 17 -30.08 44.73 -76.03
CA TYR A 17 -28.87 45.14 -76.69
C TYR A 17 -29.07 45.25 -78.22
N LEU A 18 -29.87 44.33 -78.78
CA LEU A 18 -30.22 44.37 -80.23
C LEU A 18 -31.10 45.56 -80.51
N ASP A 19 -32.09 45.86 -79.67
CA ASP A 19 -32.95 47.06 -79.87
C ASP A 19 -32.16 48.36 -79.75
N PHE A 20 -31.16 48.45 -78.86
CA PHE A 20 -30.26 49.59 -78.75
C PHE A 20 -29.38 49.77 -79.98
N LEU A 21 -28.89 48.68 -80.58
CA LEU A 21 -28.09 48.70 -81.78
C LEU A 21 -28.94 49.10 -83.01
N LEU A 22 -30.16 48.55 -83.11
CA LEU A 22 -31.06 48.79 -84.22
C LEU A 22 -31.69 50.20 -84.18
N SER A 23 -31.72 50.87 -83.02
CA SER A 23 -32.17 52.27 -82.89
C SER A 23 -31.17 53.31 -83.27
N SER A 24 -30.01 52.98 -83.88
CA SER A 24 -28.95 53.92 -84.31
C SER A 24 -29.38 54.71 -85.53
N ASP A 25 -29.18 56.02 -85.48
CA ASP A 25 -29.59 56.95 -86.55
C ASP A 25 -28.64 56.98 -87.78
N SER A 26 -27.42 56.43 -87.55
CA SER A 26 -26.37 56.38 -88.60
C SER A 26 -25.51 55.11 -88.50
N ILE A 27 -24.79 54.75 -89.59
CA ILE A 27 -23.86 53.62 -89.55
C ILE A 27 -22.68 53.89 -88.60
N THR A 28 -22.26 55.12 -88.42
CA THR A 28 -21.23 55.52 -87.48
C THR A 28 -21.69 55.32 -86.05
N ASP A 29 -22.92 55.67 -85.74
CA ASP A 29 -23.54 55.46 -84.39
C ASP A 29 -23.74 54.01 -84.14
N LEU A 30 -24.14 53.20 -85.09
CA LEU A 30 -24.27 51.74 -84.98
C LEU A 30 -22.95 51.08 -84.58
N ILE A 31 -21.86 51.49 -85.27
CA ILE A 31 -20.52 50.97 -85.00
C ILE A 31 -20.07 51.39 -83.55
N SER A 32 -20.27 52.64 -83.17
CA SER A 32 -19.95 53.15 -81.83
C SER A 32 -20.73 52.44 -80.78
N ASN A 33 -22.05 52.25 -80.95
CA ASN A 33 -22.94 51.54 -80.05
C ASN A 33 -22.55 50.05 -79.96
N TYR A 34 -22.15 49.42 -81.03
CA TYR A 34 -21.65 48.06 -81.05
C TYR A 34 -20.40 47.88 -80.15
N TYR A 35 -19.40 48.74 -80.26
CA TYR A 35 -18.22 48.72 -79.41
C TYR A 35 -18.58 48.93 -77.93
N LEU A 36 -19.46 49.86 -77.63
CA LEU A 36 -19.90 50.14 -76.26
C LEU A 36 -20.62 48.93 -75.65
N VAL A 37 -21.53 48.32 -76.41
CA VAL A 37 -22.24 47.10 -75.94
C VAL A 37 -21.26 45.93 -75.69
N THR A 38 -20.27 45.77 -76.61
CA THR A 38 -19.28 44.74 -76.49
C THR A 38 -18.43 44.93 -75.19
N GLU A 39 -17.93 46.18 -74.99
CA GLU A 39 -17.15 46.50 -73.79
C GLU A 39 -17.96 46.30 -72.47
N ILE A 40 -19.22 46.70 -72.49
CA ILE A 40 -20.12 46.49 -71.37
C ILE A 40 -20.35 44.99 -71.08
N THR A 41 -20.60 44.18 -72.14
CA THR A 41 -20.84 42.73 -71.98
C THR A 41 -19.60 41.99 -71.49
N GLU A 42 -18.42 42.33 -71.98
CA GLU A 42 -17.17 41.78 -71.52
C GLU A 42 -16.92 42.10 -70.02
N ASN A 43 -17.11 43.37 -69.62
CA ASN A 43 -17.00 43.75 -68.18
C ASN A 43 -18.03 43.06 -67.29
N ASP A 44 -19.27 42.92 -67.73
CA ASP A 44 -20.32 42.24 -66.99
C ASP A 44 -19.99 40.73 -66.83
N THR A 45 -19.48 40.07 -67.84
CA THR A 45 -19.03 38.67 -67.82
C THR A 45 -17.90 38.49 -66.85
N GLN A 46 -16.87 39.35 -66.90
CA GLN A 46 -15.75 39.29 -65.93
C GLN A 46 -16.21 39.49 -64.46
N LEU A 47 -17.18 40.38 -64.29
CA LEU A 47 -17.76 40.65 -62.94
C LEU A 47 -18.56 39.49 -62.46
N LEU A 48 -19.37 38.84 -63.30
CA LEU A 48 -20.11 37.61 -62.93
C LEU A 48 -19.19 36.45 -62.54
N GLU A 49 -18.09 36.23 -63.31
CA GLU A 49 -17.07 35.23 -62.96
C GLU A 49 -16.43 35.53 -61.62
N LYS A 50 -16.13 36.82 -61.36
CA LYS A 50 -15.61 37.22 -60.05
C LYS A 50 -16.57 36.95 -58.89
N ILE A 51 -17.84 37.29 -59.07
CA ILE A 51 -18.88 37.03 -58.06
C ILE A 51 -19.04 35.54 -57.80
N GLN A 52 -19.06 34.73 -58.87
CA GLN A 52 -19.18 33.27 -58.75
C GLN A 52 -17.99 32.68 -57.96
N LYS A 53 -16.78 33.09 -58.29
CA LYS A 53 -15.57 32.66 -57.58
C LYS A 53 -15.59 33.06 -56.11
N GLN A 54 -15.99 34.31 -55.80
CA GLN A 54 -16.11 34.76 -54.41
C GLN A 54 -17.18 33.97 -53.64
N LYS A 55 -18.30 33.63 -54.29
CA LYS A 55 -19.35 32.82 -53.70
C LYS A 55 -18.85 31.42 -53.34
N GLU A 56 -18.09 30.79 -54.21
CA GLU A 56 -17.46 29.48 -53.96
C GLU A 56 -16.46 29.53 -52.80
N GLU A 57 -15.63 30.58 -52.71
CA GLU A 57 -14.70 30.81 -51.64
C GLU A 57 -15.43 31.02 -50.29
N ILE A 58 -16.53 31.75 -50.27
CA ILE A 58 -17.33 31.98 -49.06
C ILE A 58 -17.99 30.66 -48.58
N GLU A 59 -18.56 29.88 -49.50
CA GLU A 59 -19.17 28.58 -49.11
C GLU A 59 -18.12 27.61 -48.58
N LYS A 60 -16.92 27.56 -49.15
CA LYS A 60 -15.80 26.77 -48.65
C LYS A 60 -15.37 27.24 -47.25
N ALA A 61 -15.18 28.52 -47.05
CA ALA A 61 -14.81 29.08 -45.74
C ALA A 61 -15.87 28.82 -44.66
N LYS A 62 -17.13 28.86 -45.06
CA LYS A 62 -18.26 28.56 -44.17
C LYS A 62 -18.24 27.08 -43.68
N LEU A 63 -18.02 26.13 -44.61
CA LEU A 63 -17.88 24.70 -44.25
C LEU A 63 -16.68 24.46 -43.32
N GLU A 64 -15.53 25.09 -43.59
CA GLU A 64 -14.35 25.00 -42.75
C GLU A 64 -14.62 25.58 -41.35
N LEU A 65 -15.35 26.69 -41.26
CA LEU A 65 -15.74 27.31 -40.00
C LEU A 65 -16.68 26.40 -39.16
N GLU A 66 -17.65 25.78 -39.82
CA GLU A 66 -18.60 24.83 -39.16
C GLU A 66 -17.86 23.60 -38.62
N SER A 67 -16.93 23.04 -39.41
CA SER A 67 -16.06 21.93 -38.96
C SER A 67 -15.24 22.34 -37.75
N SER A 68 -14.56 23.46 -37.79
CA SER A 68 -13.75 23.99 -36.70
C SER A 68 -14.56 24.24 -35.40
N LYS A 69 -15.79 24.76 -35.54
CA LYS A 69 -16.71 24.94 -34.42
C LYS A 69 -17.08 23.60 -33.76
N LYS A 70 -17.35 22.57 -34.56
CA LYS A 70 -17.66 21.23 -34.08
C LYS A 70 -16.47 20.63 -33.33
N GLU A 71 -15.28 20.71 -33.89
CA GLU A 71 -14.04 20.24 -33.21
C GLU A 71 -13.79 20.98 -31.92
N LEU A 72 -13.93 22.29 -31.87
CA LEU A 72 -13.78 23.09 -30.67
C LEU A 72 -14.79 22.69 -29.58
N THR A 73 -16.02 22.42 -29.95
CA THR A 73 -17.06 21.98 -29.01
C THR A 73 -16.72 20.62 -28.40
N THR A 74 -16.29 19.67 -29.24
CA THR A 74 -15.84 18.33 -28.79
C THR A 74 -14.60 18.43 -27.88
N SER A 75 -13.63 19.25 -28.25
CA SER A 75 -12.43 19.49 -27.46
C SER A 75 -12.74 20.10 -26.08
N LYS A 76 -13.66 21.08 -26.04
CA LYS A 76 -14.12 21.66 -24.77
C LYS A 76 -14.79 20.63 -23.86
N ALA A 77 -15.68 19.79 -24.41
CA ALA A 77 -16.33 18.71 -23.65
C ALA A 77 -15.32 17.70 -23.10
N SER A 78 -14.35 17.29 -23.93
CA SER A 78 -13.27 16.40 -23.51
C SER A 78 -12.42 17.02 -22.39
N LYS A 79 -12.01 18.28 -22.54
CA LYS A 79 -11.24 19.00 -21.52
C LYS A 79 -11.99 19.11 -20.19
N GLN A 80 -13.29 19.34 -20.23
CA GLN A 80 -14.13 19.40 -19.03
C GLN A 80 -14.20 18.03 -18.34
N SER A 81 -14.37 16.95 -19.11
CA SER A 81 -14.37 15.58 -18.59
C SER A 81 -13.05 15.23 -17.91
N VAL A 82 -11.92 15.48 -18.58
CA VAL A 82 -10.58 15.23 -18.02
C VAL A 82 -10.34 16.07 -16.76
N SER A 83 -10.77 17.32 -16.74
CA SER A 83 -10.65 18.17 -15.54
C SER A 83 -11.43 17.62 -14.35
N THR A 84 -12.63 17.09 -14.59
CA THR A 84 -13.44 16.46 -13.53
C THR A 84 -12.79 15.18 -13.01
N GLN A 85 -12.31 14.31 -13.91
CA GLN A 85 -11.59 13.09 -13.55
C GLN A 85 -10.32 13.38 -12.73
N LEU A 86 -9.54 14.38 -13.13
CA LEU A 86 -8.34 14.81 -12.42
C LEU A 86 -8.67 15.30 -11.01
N LYS A 87 -9.75 16.07 -10.86
CA LYS A 87 -10.19 16.56 -9.54
C LYS A 87 -10.58 15.39 -8.63
N THR A 88 -11.33 14.43 -9.15
CA THR A 88 -11.72 13.22 -8.39
C THR A 88 -10.51 12.37 -8.01
N ALA A 89 -9.60 12.12 -8.95
CA ALA A 89 -8.38 11.36 -8.69
C ALA A 89 -7.47 12.05 -7.66
N LYS A 90 -7.39 13.39 -7.70
CA LYS A 90 -6.65 14.15 -6.68
C LYS A 90 -7.27 14.01 -5.30
N GLN A 91 -8.59 14.12 -5.19
CA GLN A 91 -9.28 13.97 -3.91
C GLN A 91 -9.09 12.56 -3.31
N GLU A 92 -9.13 11.53 -4.15
CA GLU A 92 -8.89 10.17 -3.72
C GLU A 92 -7.44 9.98 -3.23
N LYS A 93 -6.48 10.50 -3.98
CA LYS A 93 -5.08 10.49 -3.57
C LYS A 93 -4.84 11.22 -2.25
N ASP A 94 -5.46 12.38 -2.06
CA ASP A 94 -5.33 13.15 -0.81
C ASP A 94 -5.88 12.37 0.40
N LYS A 95 -6.99 11.62 0.22
CA LYS A 95 -7.52 10.71 1.25
C LYS A 95 -6.56 9.56 1.56
N GLN A 96 -5.99 8.92 0.54
CA GLN A 96 -5.02 7.83 0.73
C GLN A 96 -3.76 8.31 1.45
N VAL A 97 -3.26 9.50 1.12
CA VAL A 97 -2.10 10.11 1.81
C VAL A 97 -2.42 10.41 3.28
N ALA A 98 -3.62 10.91 3.58
CA ALA A 98 -4.04 11.16 4.95
C ALA A 98 -4.14 9.87 5.76
N GLN A 99 -4.71 8.79 5.19
CA GLN A 99 -4.78 7.48 5.82
C GLN A 99 -3.40 6.88 6.08
N LEU A 100 -2.50 6.93 5.08
CA LEU A 100 -1.13 6.41 5.22
C LEU A 100 -0.36 7.14 6.32
N SER A 101 -0.53 8.46 6.46
CA SER A 101 0.09 9.24 7.55
C SER A 101 -0.41 8.83 8.94
N GLU A 102 -1.68 8.46 9.08
CA GLU A 102 -2.23 7.98 10.34
C GLU A 102 -1.72 6.57 10.68
N ASP A 103 -1.68 5.69 9.69
CA ASP A 103 -1.14 4.32 9.84
C ASP A 103 0.35 4.37 10.24
N GLU A 104 1.14 5.30 9.68
CA GLU A 104 2.55 5.52 10.04
C GLU A 104 2.70 5.93 11.51
N LYS A 105 1.86 6.85 12.00
CA LYS A 105 1.89 7.25 13.42
C LYS A 105 1.54 6.11 14.37
N GLN A 106 0.55 5.28 14.00
CA GLN A 106 0.19 4.11 14.80
C GLN A 106 1.33 3.09 14.84
N LEU A 107 1.99 2.84 13.72
CA LEU A 107 3.14 1.94 13.64
C LEU A 107 4.32 2.47 14.46
N GLN A 108 4.62 3.77 14.40
CA GLN A 108 5.68 4.39 15.21
C GLN A 108 5.40 4.26 16.70
N ALA A 109 4.16 4.46 17.14
CA ALA A 109 3.77 4.27 18.54
C ALA A 109 3.98 2.81 19.01
N GLN A 110 3.65 1.83 18.16
CA GLN A 110 3.91 0.42 18.45
C GLN A 110 5.42 0.11 18.56
N ILE A 111 6.23 0.68 17.67
CA ILE A 111 7.70 0.54 17.72
C ILE A 111 8.24 1.12 19.02
N ASP A 112 7.77 2.28 19.46
CA ASP A 112 8.23 2.93 20.69
C ASP A 112 7.83 2.09 21.92
N GLU A 113 6.62 1.54 21.97
CA GLU A 113 6.19 0.61 23.04
C GLU A 113 7.07 -0.64 23.07
N LEU A 114 7.36 -1.24 21.92
CA LEU A 114 8.26 -2.41 21.82
C LEU A 114 9.67 -2.10 22.34
N ASN A 115 10.21 -0.94 21.98
CA ASN A 115 11.54 -0.52 22.42
C ASN A 115 11.61 -0.30 23.92
N GLN A 116 10.56 0.26 24.54
CA GLN A 116 10.49 0.40 25.99
C GLN A 116 10.41 -0.96 26.69
N ALA A 117 9.60 -1.87 26.15
CA ALA A 117 9.48 -3.21 26.69
C ALA A 117 10.79 -4.00 26.60
N ASN A 118 11.51 -3.90 25.49
CA ASN A 118 12.81 -4.55 25.36
C ASN A 118 13.85 -4.01 26.39
N LYS A 119 13.87 -2.70 26.62
CA LYS A 119 14.74 -2.11 27.68
C LYS A 119 14.37 -2.63 29.07
N SER A 120 13.07 -2.78 29.36
CA SER A 120 12.60 -3.35 30.64
C SER A 120 13.03 -4.81 30.79
N ILE A 121 12.89 -5.61 29.74
CA ILE A 121 13.32 -7.02 29.73
C ILE A 121 14.83 -7.12 29.96
N ASP A 122 15.65 -6.30 29.30
CA ASP A 122 17.10 -6.30 29.47
C ASP A 122 17.52 -5.98 30.90
N SER A 123 16.81 -5.04 31.56
CA SER A 123 17.06 -4.73 32.96
C SER A 123 16.69 -5.89 33.91
N GLN A 124 15.58 -6.56 33.65
CA GLN A 124 15.13 -7.74 34.40
C GLN A 124 16.09 -8.93 34.22
N ILE A 125 16.62 -9.12 33.00
CA ILE A 125 17.65 -10.15 32.74
C ILE A 125 18.90 -9.91 33.58
N LYS A 126 19.40 -8.66 33.62
CA LYS A 126 20.55 -8.33 34.47
C LYS A 126 20.31 -8.61 35.96
N ALA A 127 19.15 -8.21 36.48
CA ALA A 127 18.78 -8.45 37.86
C ALA A 127 18.68 -9.96 38.17
N ALA A 128 18.11 -10.74 37.25
CA ALA A 128 18.02 -12.21 37.40
C ALA A 128 19.38 -12.88 37.34
N GLN A 129 20.28 -12.45 36.50
CA GLN A 129 21.68 -12.94 36.42
C GLN A 129 22.42 -12.71 37.73
N GLU A 130 22.28 -11.55 38.37
CA GLU A 130 22.84 -11.27 39.67
C GLU A 130 22.25 -12.15 40.77
N ALA A 131 20.93 -12.38 40.74
CA ALA A 131 20.27 -13.24 41.70
C ALA A 131 20.72 -14.71 41.56
N ILE A 132 20.85 -15.22 40.34
CA ILE A 132 21.39 -16.56 40.06
C ILE A 132 22.83 -16.69 40.55
N ARG A 133 23.67 -15.70 40.31
CA ARG A 133 25.07 -15.69 40.77
C ARG A 133 25.14 -15.75 42.30
N LYS A 134 24.37 -14.91 43.00
CA LYS A 134 24.30 -14.90 44.45
C LYS A 134 23.81 -16.23 45.02
N TYR A 135 22.80 -16.84 44.40
CA TYR A 135 22.30 -18.16 44.79
C TYR A 135 23.37 -19.26 44.61
N GLN A 136 24.09 -19.26 43.51
CA GLN A 136 25.19 -20.21 43.23
C GLN A 136 26.37 -20.03 44.22
N GLU A 137 26.72 -18.80 44.59
CA GLU A 137 27.74 -18.50 45.58
C GLU A 137 27.34 -18.96 46.97
N GLN A 138 26.07 -18.78 47.37
CA GLN A 138 25.51 -19.27 48.64
C GLN A 138 25.51 -20.81 48.72
N GLN A 139 25.21 -21.48 47.62
CA GLN A 139 25.23 -22.94 47.53
C GLN A 139 26.66 -23.52 47.67
N LYS A 140 27.65 -22.84 47.13
CA LYS A 140 29.06 -23.21 47.27
C LYS A 140 29.59 -23.04 48.69
N ASN A 141 29.08 -22.07 49.45
CA ASN A 141 29.50 -21.78 50.81
C ASN A 141 28.77 -22.62 51.88
N ASN A 142 27.56 -23.12 51.55
CA ASN A 142 26.77 -23.98 52.45
C ASN A 142 26.99 -25.46 52.12
N GLY A 143 28.17 -26.00 52.27
CA GLY A 143 28.56 -27.40 52.05
C GLY A 143 27.57 -28.44 52.58
N SER A 144 26.33 -28.48 52.13
CA SER A 144 25.29 -29.45 52.40
C SER A 144 24.78 -30.07 51.11
N SER A 145 25.19 -31.28 50.86
CA SER A 145 24.61 -32.15 49.85
C SER A 145 23.16 -32.48 50.23
N SER A 146 22.22 -31.71 49.74
CA SER A 146 20.84 -32.14 49.54
C SER A 146 20.53 -32.04 48.06
N GLY A 147 20.37 -33.21 47.45
CA GLY A 147 20.22 -33.35 46.00
C GLY A 147 19.01 -32.66 45.41
N ALA A 148 19.20 -31.41 45.08
CA ALA A 148 18.50 -30.83 43.95
C ALA A 148 19.55 -30.74 42.83
N SER A 149 19.53 -31.70 41.93
CA SER A 149 20.37 -31.73 40.75
C SER A 149 20.12 -30.47 39.97
N THR A 150 21.05 -29.50 40.06
CA THR A 150 21.08 -28.27 39.23
C THR A 150 21.78 -28.51 37.90
N ASN A 151 22.04 -29.76 37.56
CA ASN A 151 22.52 -30.12 36.26
C ASN A 151 21.38 -30.02 35.25
N PRO A 152 21.57 -29.32 34.12
CA PRO A 152 20.61 -29.40 33.02
C PRO A 152 20.43 -30.89 32.69
N SER A 153 19.18 -31.29 32.46
CA SER A 153 18.87 -32.62 32.01
C SER A 153 19.83 -33.00 30.87
N SER A 154 20.54 -34.11 30.99
CA SER A 154 21.45 -34.61 29.97
C SER A 154 20.74 -35.01 28.67
N SER A 155 19.43 -34.94 28.65
CA SER A 155 18.53 -35.31 27.56
C SER A 155 18.17 -34.15 26.60
N GLY A 156 18.64 -32.92 26.85
CA GLY A 156 18.29 -31.76 26.00
C GLY A 156 16.89 -31.19 26.34
N PHE A 157 16.38 -30.33 25.46
CA PHE A 157 15.04 -29.75 25.60
C PHE A 157 13.95 -30.80 25.29
N ILE A 158 12.80 -30.68 25.95
CA ILE A 158 11.57 -31.37 25.55
C ILE A 158 10.72 -30.45 24.68
N TRP A 159 9.67 -31.00 24.05
CA TRP A 159 8.68 -30.17 23.37
C TRP A 159 7.99 -29.22 24.37
N PRO A 160 7.82 -27.92 24.01
CA PRO A 160 7.17 -26.93 24.85
C PRO A 160 5.64 -27.08 24.91
N VAL A 161 5.07 -27.96 24.09
CA VAL A 161 3.64 -28.34 24.06
C VAL A 161 3.52 -29.85 24.03
N PRO A 162 2.35 -30.46 24.34
CA PRO A 162 2.17 -31.89 24.17
C PRO A 162 2.58 -32.37 22.78
N SER A 163 3.23 -33.51 22.65
CA SER A 163 3.83 -34.02 21.40
C SER A 163 2.82 -34.09 20.22
N ALA A 164 1.54 -34.35 20.52
CA ALA A 164 0.46 -34.34 19.52
C ALA A 164 0.22 -32.97 18.89
N TYR A 165 0.66 -31.88 19.53
CA TYR A 165 0.54 -30.50 19.07
C TYR A 165 1.90 -29.86 18.69
N ALA A 166 2.99 -30.62 18.73
CA ALA A 166 4.35 -30.16 18.47
C ALA A 166 4.60 -29.99 16.93
N ARG A 167 3.72 -29.25 16.26
CA ARG A 167 3.81 -28.93 14.85
C ARG A 167 4.26 -27.50 14.66
N ILE A 168 5.45 -27.32 14.05
CA ILE A 168 5.96 -25.99 13.70
C ILE A 168 5.23 -25.53 12.44
N THR A 169 4.57 -24.38 12.53
CA THR A 169 3.84 -23.72 11.43
C THR A 169 4.62 -22.56 10.84
N THR A 170 5.45 -21.89 11.66
CA THR A 170 6.33 -20.81 11.24
C THR A 170 7.72 -21.09 11.77
N GLY A 171 8.73 -21.07 10.91
CA GLY A 171 10.14 -21.25 11.29
C GLY A 171 10.84 -19.95 11.64
N ILE A 172 12.18 -19.98 11.67
CA ILE A 172 13.05 -18.85 12.02
C ILE A 172 12.87 -17.63 11.10
N ASN A 173 12.32 -17.81 9.90
CA ASN A 173 11.90 -16.77 8.99
C ASN A 173 10.43 -16.96 8.63
N TYR A 174 9.72 -15.84 8.40
CA TYR A 174 8.38 -15.86 7.81
C TYR A 174 8.44 -16.30 6.33
N SER A 175 7.30 -16.67 5.77
CA SER A 175 7.18 -16.98 4.33
C SER A 175 7.55 -15.81 3.42
N SER A 176 7.47 -14.58 3.93
CA SER A 176 7.94 -13.36 3.26
C SER A 176 9.48 -13.23 3.19
N GLY A 177 10.23 -14.13 3.85
CA GLY A 177 11.69 -14.03 4.02
C GLY A 177 12.14 -13.13 5.16
N GLN A 178 11.25 -12.43 5.82
CA GLN A 178 11.57 -11.59 6.98
C GLN A 178 11.99 -12.46 8.17
N TYR A 179 12.99 -12.01 8.93
CA TYR A 179 13.49 -12.71 10.12
C TYR A 179 12.44 -12.71 11.24
N HIS A 180 11.99 -13.89 11.65
CA HIS A 180 11.06 -14.12 12.76
C HIS A 180 11.78 -14.26 14.09
N GLY A 181 12.90 -15.00 14.11
CA GLY A 181 13.74 -15.20 15.28
C GLY A 181 13.16 -16.20 16.30
N ALA A 182 12.17 -16.98 15.91
CA ALA A 182 11.41 -17.92 16.74
C ALA A 182 10.93 -19.12 15.91
N VAL A 183 10.22 -20.03 16.55
CA VAL A 183 9.31 -20.98 15.90
C VAL A 183 7.93 -20.88 16.52
N ASP A 184 6.90 -20.99 15.66
CA ASP A 184 5.53 -21.02 16.11
C ASP A 184 4.98 -22.43 16.04
N PHE A 185 4.38 -22.88 17.15
CA PHE A 185 3.62 -24.13 17.23
C PHE A 185 2.14 -23.82 17.06
N GLY A 186 1.55 -24.30 15.96
CA GLY A 186 0.16 -24.03 15.63
C GLY A 186 -0.50 -25.23 14.94
N CYS A 187 -1.68 -25.60 15.38
CA CYS A 187 -2.54 -26.59 14.72
C CYS A 187 -3.96 -26.53 15.28
N ALA A 188 -4.90 -27.23 14.65
CA ALA A 188 -6.25 -27.35 15.16
C ALA A 188 -6.24 -27.95 16.58
N GLY A 189 -6.98 -27.34 17.52
CA GLY A 189 -7.07 -27.78 18.90
C GLY A 189 -5.90 -27.37 19.80
N ILE A 190 -4.93 -26.59 19.33
CA ILE A 190 -3.79 -26.14 20.16
C ILE A 190 -4.21 -25.11 21.23
N ASN A 191 -5.27 -24.34 20.98
CA ASN A 191 -5.75 -23.34 21.93
C ASN A 191 -6.09 -23.98 23.30
N GLY A 192 -5.56 -23.41 24.38
CA GLY A 192 -5.75 -23.92 25.73
C GLY A 192 -4.87 -25.10 26.11
N GLN A 193 -4.06 -25.65 25.19
CA GLN A 193 -3.11 -26.71 25.54
C GLN A 193 -2.03 -26.21 26.51
N PRO A 194 -1.52 -27.06 27.40
CA PRO A 194 -0.47 -26.66 28.31
C PRO A 194 0.82 -26.30 27.59
N ILE A 195 1.50 -25.27 28.09
CA ILE A 195 2.86 -24.93 27.75
C ILE A 195 3.78 -25.37 28.85
N TYR A 196 4.83 -26.08 28.49
CA TYR A 196 5.78 -26.67 29.43
C TYR A 196 7.15 -25.99 29.38
N ALA A 197 7.82 -25.86 30.50
CA ALA A 197 9.23 -25.49 30.55
C ALA A 197 10.06 -26.58 29.86
N VAL A 198 10.83 -26.22 28.84
CA VAL A 198 11.62 -27.17 28.04
C VAL A 198 12.81 -27.77 28.79
N ALA A 199 13.25 -27.15 29.88
CA ALA A 199 14.32 -27.59 30.77
C ALA A 199 14.15 -26.96 32.16
N ASP A 200 14.90 -27.47 33.15
CA ASP A 200 15.03 -26.83 34.46
C ASP A 200 15.53 -25.38 34.30
N GLY A 201 15.01 -24.46 35.09
CA GLY A 201 15.41 -23.05 34.95
C GLY A 201 14.86 -22.12 36.00
N TYR A 202 15.21 -20.85 35.84
CA TYR A 202 14.77 -19.73 36.66
C TYR A 202 13.92 -18.78 35.86
N VAL A 203 12.73 -18.44 36.35
CA VAL A 203 11.82 -17.52 35.67
C VAL A 203 12.34 -16.09 35.79
N VAL A 204 12.83 -15.55 34.72
CA VAL A 204 13.33 -14.17 34.62
C VAL A 204 12.18 -13.19 34.64
N THR A 205 11.14 -13.46 33.85
CA THR A 205 9.93 -12.64 33.79
C THR A 205 8.71 -13.50 33.47
N SER A 206 7.55 -13.08 33.99
CA SER A 206 6.24 -13.66 33.74
C SER A 206 5.23 -12.52 33.78
N THR A 207 4.94 -11.94 32.60
CA THR A 207 4.14 -10.71 32.49
C THR A 207 3.35 -10.67 31.20
N ARG A 208 2.63 -9.56 30.95
CA ARG A 208 1.92 -9.29 29.71
C ARG A 208 2.50 -8.05 29.05
N LEU A 209 2.67 -8.13 27.75
CA LEU A 209 3.05 -7.02 26.88
C LEU A 209 1.97 -6.86 25.81
N ASN A 210 1.22 -5.77 25.86
CA ASN A 210 0.20 -5.48 24.86
C ASN A 210 0.86 -5.15 23.51
N GLY A 211 0.27 -5.56 22.41
CA GLY A 211 0.77 -5.23 21.06
C GLY A 211 1.98 -6.04 20.57
N SER A 212 2.57 -6.93 21.40
CA SER A 212 3.70 -7.79 21.01
C SER A 212 3.50 -9.23 21.48
N TYR A 213 4.30 -9.69 22.46
CA TYR A 213 4.26 -11.08 22.96
C TYR A 213 2.95 -11.48 23.67
N GLY A 214 2.07 -10.55 24.01
CA GLY A 214 0.93 -10.85 24.87
C GLY A 214 1.38 -11.34 26.23
N ASN A 215 0.72 -12.37 26.77
CA ASN A 215 1.21 -13.07 27.97
C ASN A 215 2.45 -13.87 27.59
N TYR A 216 3.56 -13.63 28.30
CA TYR A 216 4.80 -14.33 28.03
C TYR A 216 5.59 -14.64 29.31
N ILE A 217 6.45 -15.64 29.19
CA ILE A 217 7.38 -16.08 30.22
C ILE A 217 8.76 -16.22 29.58
N LEU A 218 9.79 -15.70 30.26
CA LEU A 218 11.18 -15.88 29.92
C LEU A 218 11.87 -16.68 31.02
N ILE A 219 12.54 -17.76 30.65
CA ILE A 219 13.23 -18.68 31.60
C ILE A 219 14.71 -18.70 31.23
N ALA A 220 15.58 -18.51 32.23
CA ALA A 220 17.01 -18.71 32.16
C ALA A 220 17.39 -20.14 32.59
N HIS A 221 18.24 -20.79 31.80
CA HIS A 221 18.69 -22.15 32.02
C HIS A 221 20.17 -22.19 32.43
N ALA A 222 20.57 -23.24 33.15
CA ALA A 222 21.95 -23.36 33.67
C ALA A 222 23.03 -23.45 32.60
N ASN A 223 22.68 -23.85 31.36
CA ASN A 223 23.56 -23.95 30.22
C ASN A 223 23.78 -22.61 29.48
N GLY A 224 23.34 -21.47 30.05
CA GLY A 224 23.47 -20.15 29.45
C GLY A 224 22.49 -19.85 28.32
N LEU A 225 21.48 -20.73 28.13
CA LEU A 225 20.36 -20.49 27.24
C LEU A 225 19.19 -19.85 27.97
N TYR A 226 18.38 -19.14 27.23
CA TYR A 226 17.10 -18.61 27.69
C TYR A 226 16.02 -19.06 26.72
N THR A 227 14.82 -19.37 27.26
CA THR A 227 13.65 -19.70 26.45
C THR A 227 12.52 -18.74 26.72
N LEU A 228 11.84 -18.29 25.66
CA LEU A 228 10.68 -17.41 25.76
C LEU A 228 9.46 -18.12 25.19
N TYR A 229 8.35 -17.99 25.91
CA TYR A 229 7.05 -18.57 25.60
C TYR A 229 6.04 -17.42 25.52
N ALA A 230 5.39 -17.19 24.38
CA ALA A 230 4.50 -16.05 24.19
C ALA A 230 3.08 -16.45 23.71
N HIS A 231 2.22 -15.45 23.63
CA HIS A 231 0.82 -15.52 23.23
C HIS A 231 -0.07 -16.39 24.12
N GLY A 232 0.32 -16.61 25.39
CA GLY A 232 -0.46 -17.39 26.34
C GLY A 232 -1.85 -16.82 26.61
N GLN A 233 -2.77 -17.68 27.08
CA GLN A 233 -4.11 -17.25 27.50
C GLN A 233 -4.06 -16.32 28.73
N ASP A 234 -5.01 -15.40 28.80
CA ASP A 234 -5.19 -14.55 29.98
C ASP A 234 -5.48 -15.40 31.23
N GLY A 235 -4.84 -15.05 32.34
CA GLY A 235 -4.98 -15.72 33.60
C GLY A 235 -4.36 -17.14 33.67
N SER A 236 -3.70 -17.63 32.61
CA SER A 236 -3.18 -19.00 32.55
C SER A 236 -1.74 -19.17 33.05
N ARG A 237 -1.02 -18.08 33.32
CA ARG A 237 0.34 -18.16 33.87
C ARG A 237 0.36 -18.73 35.26
N THR A 238 1.12 -19.81 35.46
CA THR A 238 1.19 -20.57 36.75
C THR A 238 2.47 -20.28 37.51
N VAL A 239 3.37 -19.48 36.93
CA VAL A 239 4.68 -19.13 37.51
C VAL A 239 4.92 -17.61 37.46
N SER A 240 5.68 -17.13 38.45
CA SER A 240 6.07 -15.72 38.61
C SER A 240 7.57 -15.55 38.47
N ALA A 241 8.03 -14.33 38.15
CA ALA A 241 9.45 -13.99 38.16
C ALA A 241 10.07 -14.31 39.51
N GLY A 242 11.28 -14.86 39.51
CA GLY A 242 11.97 -15.29 40.73
C GLY A 242 11.77 -16.76 41.13
N GLN A 243 10.86 -17.45 40.50
CA GLN A 243 10.61 -18.87 40.76
C GLN A 243 11.53 -19.78 39.94
N THR A 244 11.86 -20.95 40.48
CA THR A 244 12.46 -22.05 39.72
C THR A 244 11.40 -22.95 39.12
N VAL A 245 11.67 -23.49 37.94
CA VAL A 245 10.81 -24.47 37.26
C VAL A 245 11.60 -25.73 36.93
N LYS A 246 10.87 -26.84 36.83
CA LYS A 246 11.41 -28.12 36.38
C LYS A 246 11.05 -28.37 34.93
N GLN A 247 11.89 -29.13 34.22
CA GLN A 247 11.57 -29.63 32.89
C GLN A 247 10.20 -30.34 32.89
N GLY A 248 9.34 -30.02 31.94
CA GLY A 248 7.98 -30.58 31.86
C GLY A 248 6.97 -29.92 32.81
N GLN A 249 7.37 -28.97 33.65
CA GLN A 249 6.42 -28.20 34.46
C GLN A 249 5.56 -27.33 33.57
N GLN A 250 4.23 -27.40 33.75
CA GLN A 250 3.30 -26.48 33.10
C GLN A 250 3.54 -25.05 33.62
N ILE A 251 3.73 -24.11 32.71
CA ILE A 251 4.00 -22.70 33.04
C ILE A 251 2.89 -21.77 32.59
N MET A 252 2.16 -22.15 31.53
CA MET A 252 1.09 -21.34 30.93
C MET A 252 0.21 -22.24 30.03
N ARG A 253 -0.80 -21.66 29.37
CA ARG A 253 -1.60 -22.31 28.32
C ARG A 253 -1.53 -21.53 27.04
N VAL A 254 -1.53 -22.25 25.91
CA VAL A 254 -1.54 -21.62 24.55
C VAL A 254 -2.79 -20.79 24.39
N GLY A 255 -2.62 -19.57 23.87
CA GLY A 255 -3.67 -18.61 23.63
C GLY A 255 -3.48 -17.85 22.34
N ASN A 256 -4.03 -16.62 22.31
CA ASN A 256 -3.99 -15.71 21.15
C ASN A 256 -3.90 -14.25 21.63
N THR A 257 -3.07 -13.98 22.66
CA THR A 257 -2.90 -12.63 23.22
C THR A 257 -1.73 -11.90 22.55
N GLY A 258 -1.76 -10.57 22.58
CA GLY A 258 -0.73 -9.76 21.94
C GLY A 258 -0.90 -9.66 20.42
N ASN A 259 0.21 -9.47 19.67
CA ASN A 259 0.18 -9.42 18.22
C ASN A 259 0.18 -10.83 17.62
N SER A 260 -0.99 -11.43 17.48
CA SER A 260 -1.19 -12.80 17.02
C SER A 260 -2.41 -12.90 16.13
N THR A 261 -2.29 -13.61 15.02
CA THR A 261 -3.37 -13.82 14.03
C THR A 261 -4.25 -15.04 14.32
N GLY A 262 -3.85 -15.87 15.26
CA GLY A 262 -4.58 -17.09 15.66
C GLY A 262 -3.89 -17.83 16.79
N PRO A 263 -4.55 -18.80 17.47
CA PRO A 263 -3.97 -19.51 18.59
C PRO A 263 -2.70 -20.27 18.21
N HIS A 264 -1.58 -19.92 18.84
CA HIS A 264 -0.28 -20.58 18.68
C HIS A 264 0.61 -20.30 19.89
N LEU A 265 1.67 -21.08 20.04
CA LEU A 265 2.80 -20.78 20.92
C LEU A 265 3.93 -20.22 20.07
N HIS A 266 4.33 -18.99 20.31
CA HIS A 266 5.58 -18.41 19.81
C HIS A 266 6.70 -18.77 20.79
N PHE A 267 7.72 -19.49 20.31
CA PHE A 267 8.81 -20.03 21.12
C PHE A 267 10.17 -19.55 20.61
N GLU A 268 10.95 -18.96 21.53
CA GLU A 268 12.30 -18.51 21.21
C GLU A 268 13.35 -19.24 22.05
N VAL A 269 14.53 -19.43 21.48
CA VAL A 269 15.77 -19.75 22.19
C VAL A 269 16.72 -18.58 22.02
N ARG A 270 17.30 -18.14 23.13
CA ARG A 270 18.28 -17.05 23.17
C ARG A 270 19.56 -17.51 23.84
N LYS A 271 20.70 -17.06 23.34
CA LYS A 271 21.99 -17.21 24.03
C LYS A 271 22.17 -16.13 25.10
N SER A 272 23.03 -16.38 26.10
CA SER A 272 23.40 -15.34 27.06
C SER A 272 23.86 -14.06 26.34
N PRO A 273 23.45 -12.89 26.82
CA PRO A 273 22.70 -12.57 28.04
C PRO A 273 21.17 -12.72 27.96
N GLY A 274 20.60 -13.33 26.93
CA GLY A 274 19.16 -13.60 26.82
C GLY A 274 18.35 -12.44 26.22
N THR A 275 19.03 -11.43 25.64
CA THR A 275 18.38 -10.27 25.03
C THR A 275 17.70 -10.64 23.70
N TYR A 276 16.85 -9.76 23.20
CA TYR A 276 16.14 -9.93 21.91
C TYR A 276 17.09 -10.17 20.73
N SER A 277 18.25 -9.50 20.73
CA SER A 277 19.27 -9.64 19.67
C SER A 277 20.04 -10.97 19.69
N ASN A 278 19.94 -11.74 20.80
CA ASN A 278 20.65 -13.00 20.96
C ASN A 278 19.80 -14.24 20.62
N ARG A 279 18.69 -14.03 19.88
CA ARG A 279 17.84 -15.13 19.40
C ARG A 279 18.60 -16.01 18.41
N VAL A 280 18.39 -17.31 18.55
CA VAL A 280 18.95 -18.35 17.69
C VAL A 280 17.84 -19.27 17.19
N ASN A 281 18.11 -20.05 16.15
CA ASN A 281 17.12 -20.98 15.62
C ASN A 281 16.76 -22.05 16.67
N PRO A 282 15.48 -22.11 17.15
CA PRO A 282 15.07 -23.06 18.18
C PRO A 282 15.11 -24.52 17.74
N THR A 283 14.98 -24.79 16.43
CA THR A 283 14.88 -26.19 15.90
C THR A 283 16.10 -27.04 16.23
N GLY A 284 17.28 -26.41 16.41
CA GLY A 284 18.50 -27.15 16.79
C GLY A 284 18.55 -27.58 18.28
N TYR A 285 17.58 -27.17 19.09
CA TYR A 285 17.51 -27.46 20.52
C TYR A 285 16.33 -28.36 20.92
N LEU A 286 15.36 -28.50 19.99
CA LEU A 286 14.12 -29.29 20.19
C LEU A 286 14.36 -30.76 19.80
N PRO A 287 13.55 -31.71 20.33
CA PRO A 287 13.62 -33.11 19.99
C PRO A 287 13.44 -33.42 18.51
#